data_cde5faff0fb13816b1a9f032b513e897
#
_entry.id   cde5faff0fb13816b1a9f032b513e897
#
_cell.length_a   1.000
_cell.length_b   1.000
_cell.length_c   1.000
_cell.angle_alpha   90.00
_cell.angle_beta   90.00
_cell.angle_gamma   90.00
#
_symmetry.space_group_name_H-M   'P 1'
#
loop_
_entity.id
_entity.type
_entity.pdbx_description
1 polymer ?
#
loop_
_entity_poly.entity_id
_entity_poly.type
_entity_poly.pdbx_seq_one_letter_code
_entity_poly.pdbx_strand_id
1 'polypeptide(L)'
;TSGGGALICADAASKNKVMWYATQAREAYPYYQHEEVGYNYRMSNICAGIGRGQMTIANEHINHHKHVQALYEELLADVDGITVHRAPSADYDSNYWLCTIELDSTLRIKGQENAYKEVIKTAVGGAAGVIHAVDTAVTDCQPNDNVEALRVYLLNAKIEARPVWKPMHKQPVYKHAPAYVNGVSEAIFKVGMCLPAGPYVNNDDVRYIVQTIKEAIITE
;
A
#
# COMPACT_ATOMS: atom_id res chain seq x y z
N THR A 1 -7.46 13.50 -4.29
CA THR A 1 -8.68 13.77 -5.09
C THR A 1 -9.95 13.16 -4.50
N SER A 2 -9.87 12.39 -3.41
CA SER A 2 -11.00 11.61 -2.85
C SER A 2 -11.50 10.47 -3.75
N GLY A 3 -11.25 10.49 -5.03
CA GLY A 3 -11.55 9.45 -5.99
C GLY A 3 -11.24 9.91 -7.40
N GLY A 4 -11.16 8.97 -8.30
CA GLY A 4 -10.89 9.24 -9.70
C GLY A 4 -9.96 8.20 -10.31
N GLY A 5 -9.90 8.24 -11.63
CA GLY A 5 -9.04 7.38 -12.42
C GLY A 5 -9.15 7.77 -13.89
N ALA A 6 -8.36 7.12 -14.71
CA ALA A 6 -8.41 7.31 -16.15
C ALA A 6 -8.34 5.95 -16.86
N LEU A 7 -9.13 5.80 -17.90
CA LEU A 7 -9.08 4.66 -18.79
C LEU A 7 -8.69 5.16 -20.19
N ILE A 8 -7.61 4.64 -20.72
CA ILE A 8 -7.16 4.89 -22.08
C ILE A 8 -7.73 3.78 -22.96
N CYS A 9 -8.56 4.15 -23.92
CA CYS A 9 -9.20 3.22 -24.83
C CYS A 9 -8.42 3.13 -26.14
N ALA A 10 -8.44 1.95 -26.77
CA ALA A 10 -7.75 1.70 -28.04
C ALA A 10 -8.35 2.49 -29.21
N ASP A 11 -9.67 2.78 -29.16
CA ASP A 11 -10.40 3.45 -30.22
C ASP A 11 -11.59 4.27 -29.67
N ALA A 12 -12.17 5.10 -30.55
CA ALA A 12 -13.28 5.97 -30.20
C ALA A 12 -14.59 5.20 -29.89
N ALA A 13 -14.82 4.05 -30.51
CA ALA A 13 -16.02 3.25 -30.27
C ALA A 13 -16.00 2.68 -28.86
N SER A 14 -14.88 2.10 -28.44
CA SER A 14 -14.65 1.62 -27.08
C SER A 14 -14.81 2.75 -26.06
N LYS A 15 -14.18 3.90 -26.31
CA LYS A 15 -14.32 5.09 -25.43
C LYS A 15 -15.77 5.52 -25.30
N ASN A 16 -16.52 5.58 -26.40
CA ASN A 16 -17.93 6.01 -26.37
C ASN A 16 -18.82 5.02 -25.62
N LYS A 17 -18.58 3.69 -25.79
CA LYS A 17 -19.34 2.66 -25.06
C LYS A 17 -19.05 2.72 -23.56
N VAL A 18 -17.80 2.91 -23.15
CA VAL A 18 -17.42 3.08 -21.75
C VAL A 18 -18.05 4.34 -21.15
N MET A 19 -18.01 5.46 -21.90
CA MET A 19 -18.64 6.71 -21.46
C MET A 19 -20.15 6.58 -21.30
N TRP A 20 -20.81 5.86 -22.19
CA TRP A 20 -22.24 5.59 -22.09
C TRP A 20 -22.58 4.81 -20.81
N TYR A 21 -21.85 3.71 -20.51
CA TYR A 21 -22.03 2.98 -19.27
C TYR A 21 -21.71 3.83 -18.01
N ALA A 22 -20.64 4.63 -18.06
CA ALA A 22 -20.24 5.50 -16.96
C ALA A 22 -21.19 6.70 -16.73
N THR A 23 -22.13 6.92 -17.66
CA THR A 23 -23.21 7.91 -17.56
C THR A 23 -24.59 7.26 -17.49
N GLN A 24 -24.67 6.14 -16.77
CA GLN A 24 -25.90 5.42 -16.44
C GLN A 24 -26.53 4.68 -17.63
N ALA A 25 -25.80 4.42 -18.73
CA ALA A 25 -26.35 3.82 -19.96
C ALA A 25 -27.63 4.51 -20.44
N ARG A 26 -27.65 5.83 -20.36
CA ARG A 26 -28.81 6.62 -20.74
C ARG A 26 -28.87 6.77 -22.26
N GLU A 27 -30.05 6.49 -22.84
CA GLU A 27 -30.35 6.71 -24.27
C GLU A 27 -30.52 8.19 -24.60
N ALA A 28 -30.26 8.55 -25.86
CA ALA A 28 -30.28 9.92 -26.33
C ALA A 28 -31.70 10.46 -26.63
N TYR A 29 -32.65 10.24 -25.71
CA TYR A 29 -33.99 10.79 -25.77
C TYR A 29 -34.15 12.01 -24.87
N PRO A 30 -35.15 12.89 -25.11
CA PRO A 30 -35.43 14.02 -24.23
C PRO A 30 -35.95 13.62 -22.85
N TYR A 31 -36.31 12.36 -22.68
CA TYR A 31 -36.71 11.72 -21.41
C TYR A 31 -35.70 10.62 -21.03
N TYR A 32 -35.77 10.15 -19.80
CA TYR A 32 -34.90 9.09 -19.32
C TYR A 32 -35.39 7.72 -19.82
N GLN A 33 -34.57 7.09 -20.64
CA GLN A 33 -34.77 5.72 -21.09
C GLN A 33 -33.43 4.97 -20.98
N HIS A 34 -33.50 3.72 -20.57
CA HIS A 34 -32.35 2.85 -20.40
C HIS A 34 -32.68 1.46 -20.96
N GLU A 35 -31.89 0.99 -21.90
CA GLU A 35 -31.99 -0.37 -22.44
C GLU A 35 -31.04 -1.33 -21.73
N GLU A 36 -29.99 -0.80 -21.13
CA GLU A 36 -29.03 -1.55 -20.32
C GLU A 36 -28.84 -0.87 -18.95
N VAL A 37 -28.30 -1.62 -17.98
CA VAL A 37 -27.94 -1.08 -16.66
C VAL A 37 -26.57 -0.43 -16.74
N GLY A 38 -26.49 0.81 -16.36
CA GLY A 38 -25.24 1.56 -16.20
C GLY A 38 -25.20 2.29 -14.86
N TYR A 39 -24.05 2.88 -14.54
CA TYR A 39 -23.81 3.52 -13.25
C TYR A 39 -23.22 4.91 -13.44
N ASN A 40 -23.29 5.74 -12.40
CA ASN A 40 -22.60 7.02 -12.40
C ASN A 40 -21.14 6.80 -11.93
N TYR A 41 -20.27 6.57 -12.92
CA TYR A 41 -18.83 6.36 -12.70
C TYR A 41 -17.95 7.50 -13.21
N ARG A 42 -18.55 8.64 -13.57
CA ARG A 42 -17.76 9.81 -13.94
C ARG A 42 -17.18 10.51 -12.74
N MET A 43 -15.94 10.98 -12.88
CA MET A 43 -15.31 11.86 -11.90
C MET A 43 -16.16 13.14 -11.74
N SER A 44 -16.49 13.48 -10.50
CA SER A 44 -17.19 14.74 -10.21
C SER A 44 -16.30 15.96 -10.48
N ASN A 45 -16.91 17.11 -10.72
CA ASN A 45 -16.18 18.37 -10.90
C ASN A 45 -15.37 18.75 -9.66
N ILE A 46 -15.84 18.38 -8.46
CA ILE A 46 -15.14 18.60 -7.19
C ILE A 46 -13.83 17.79 -7.19
N CYS A 47 -13.90 16.48 -7.45
CA CYS A 47 -12.71 15.63 -7.53
C CYS A 47 -11.76 16.09 -8.66
N ALA A 48 -12.30 16.49 -9.81
CA ALA A 48 -11.49 17.02 -10.90
C ALA A 48 -10.78 18.32 -10.53
N GLY A 49 -11.46 19.22 -9.80
CA GLY A 49 -10.87 20.47 -9.31
C GLY A 49 -9.73 20.23 -8.32
N ILE A 50 -9.93 19.32 -7.36
CA ILE A 50 -8.88 18.90 -6.43
C ILE A 50 -7.71 18.26 -7.20
N GLY A 51 -8.00 17.37 -8.16
CA GLY A 51 -6.97 16.73 -8.99
C GLY A 51 -6.13 17.74 -9.76
N ARG A 52 -6.75 18.77 -10.35
CA ARG A 52 -6.01 19.87 -11.01
C ARG A 52 -5.08 20.60 -10.05
N GLY A 53 -5.52 20.86 -8.81
CA GLY A 53 -4.67 21.46 -7.78
C GLY A 53 -3.50 20.54 -7.42
N GLN A 54 -3.73 19.24 -7.24
CA GLN A 54 -2.66 18.29 -6.94
C GLN A 54 -1.63 18.16 -8.07
N MET A 55 -2.05 18.26 -9.32
CA MET A 55 -1.13 18.21 -10.47
C MET A 55 -0.12 19.36 -10.48
N THR A 56 -0.40 20.51 -9.86
CA THR A 56 0.54 21.63 -9.81
C THR A 56 1.78 21.35 -8.97
N ILE A 57 1.68 20.43 -8.01
CA ILE A 57 2.77 20.03 -7.08
C ILE A 57 3.18 18.57 -7.24
N ALA A 58 2.68 17.87 -8.25
CA ALA A 58 2.92 16.44 -8.43
C ALA A 58 4.41 16.10 -8.53
N ASN A 59 5.18 16.88 -9.29
CA ASN A 59 6.62 16.66 -9.44
C ASN A 59 7.39 16.92 -8.14
N GLU A 60 6.96 17.89 -7.34
CA GLU A 60 7.56 18.16 -6.03
C GLU A 60 7.33 16.97 -5.09
N HIS A 61 6.12 16.42 -5.07
CA HIS A 61 5.80 15.22 -4.30
C HIS A 61 6.59 13.99 -4.76
N ILE A 62 6.72 13.77 -6.09
CA ILE A 62 7.52 12.65 -6.62
C ILE A 62 8.98 12.80 -6.21
N ASN A 63 9.56 14.00 -6.33
CA ASN A 63 10.94 14.25 -5.92
C ASN A 63 11.13 14.06 -4.41
N HIS A 64 10.16 14.49 -3.61
CA HIS A 64 10.16 14.26 -2.17
C HIS A 64 10.15 12.76 -1.83
N HIS A 65 9.27 11.96 -2.44
CA HIS A 65 9.24 10.51 -2.23
C HIS A 65 10.57 9.83 -2.63
N LYS A 66 11.15 10.23 -3.76
CA LYS A 66 12.48 9.74 -4.19
C LYS A 66 13.59 10.11 -3.18
N HIS A 67 13.52 11.31 -2.61
CA HIS A 67 14.45 11.73 -1.56
C HIS A 67 14.28 10.91 -0.28
N VAL A 68 13.05 10.71 0.19
CA VAL A 68 12.76 9.89 1.38
C VAL A 68 13.24 8.44 1.17
N GLN A 69 13.00 7.87 0.00
CA GLN A 69 13.52 6.54 -0.37
C GLN A 69 15.05 6.48 -0.28
N ALA A 70 15.74 7.44 -0.90
CA ALA A 70 17.21 7.50 -0.88
C ALA A 70 17.75 7.64 0.56
N LEU A 71 17.07 8.39 1.41
CA LEU A 71 17.46 8.55 2.80
C LEU A 71 17.28 7.26 3.62
N TYR A 72 16.20 6.50 3.40
CA TYR A 72 16.07 5.16 3.99
C TYR A 72 17.17 4.21 3.49
N GLU A 73 17.50 4.24 2.20
CA GLU A 73 18.57 3.43 1.63
C GLU A 73 19.94 3.74 2.26
N GLU A 74 20.22 5.03 2.47
CA GLU A 74 21.46 5.48 3.11
C GLU A 74 21.51 5.03 4.59
N LEU A 75 20.47 5.31 5.35
CA LEU A 75 20.46 5.11 6.80
C LEU A 75 20.31 3.65 7.24
N LEU A 76 19.80 2.78 6.35
CA LEU A 76 19.66 1.35 6.60
C LEU A 76 20.77 0.51 5.93
N ALA A 77 21.68 1.12 5.19
CA ALA A 77 22.71 0.42 4.43
C ALA A 77 23.66 -0.42 5.30
N ASP A 78 23.84 -0.04 6.56
CA ASP A 78 24.69 -0.68 7.55
C ASP A 78 23.93 -1.65 8.50
N VAL A 79 22.65 -1.89 8.25
CA VAL A 79 21.82 -2.76 9.09
C VAL A 79 21.72 -4.14 8.46
N ASP A 80 22.51 -5.07 8.99
CA ASP A 80 22.45 -6.46 8.55
C ASP A 80 21.04 -7.04 8.73
N GLY A 81 20.60 -7.78 7.72
CA GLY A 81 19.28 -8.43 7.71
C GLY A 81 18.12 -7.51 7.33
N ILE A 82 18.37 -6.24 6.98
CA ILE A 82 17.36 -5.36 6.38
C ILE A 82 17.76 -5.03 4.94
N THR A 83 16.85 -5.27 4.01
CA THR A 83 17.01 -4.88 2.61
C THR A 83 15.95 -3.85 2.24
N VAL A 84 16.37 -2.69 1.72
CA VAL A 84 15.44 -1.69 1.17
C VAL A 84 15.16 -2.04 -0.28
N HIS A 85 13.88 -2.16 -0.64
CA HIS A 85 13.45 -2.44 -2.01
C HIS A 85 13.78 -1.26 -2.93
N ARG A 86 14.37 -1.59 -4.08
CA ARG A 86 14.73 -0.63 -5.13
C ARG A 86 14.10 -1.00 -6.46
N ALA A 87 14.03 -0.04 -7.36
CA ALA A 87 13.73 -0.35 -8.75
C ALA A 87 14.78 -1.33 -9.30
N PRO A 88 14.38 -2.37 -10.05
CA PRO A 88 15.29 -3.44 -10.47
C PRO A 88 16.33 -3.00 -11.51
N SER A 89 16.08 -1.93 -12.26
CA SER A 89 17.01 -1.31 -13.19
C SER A 89 16.64 0.15 -13.47
N ALA A 90 17.49 0.87 -14.18
CA ALA A 90 17.24 2.24 -14.63
C ALA A 90 16.09 2.37 -15.64
N ASP A 91 15.58 1.26 -16.18
CA ASP A 91 14.41 1.26 -17.05
C ASP A 91 13.09 1.47 -16.29
N TYR A 92 13.14 1.41 -14.96
CA TYR A 92 12.00 1.59 -14.07
C TYR A 92 12.14 2.88 -13.28
N ASP A 93 11.30 3.86 -13.55
CA ASP A 93 11.22 5.11 -12.80
C ASP A 93 10.08 5.07 -11.79
N SER A 94 10.37 4.51 -10.61
CA SER A 94 9.41 4.46 -9.50
C SER A 94 9.22 5.85 -8.89
N ASN A 95 7.98 6.19 -8.55
CA ASN A 95 7.69 7.37 -7.74
C ASN A 95 7.83 7.11 -6.22
N TYR A 96 8.16 5.88 -5.83
CA TYR A 96 8.28 5.46 -4.43
C TYR A 96 7.15 5.96 -3.53
N TRP A 97 5.91 5.74 -3.99
CA TRP A 97 4.73 6.04 -3.16
C TRP A 97 4.86 5.49 -1.74
N LEU A 98 5.45 4.32 -1.61
CA LEU A 98 5.83 3.71 -0.33
C LEU A 98 7.30 3.29 -0.39
N CYS A 99 7.99 3.47 0.73
CA CYS A 99 9.30 2.87 0.97
C CYS A 99 9.09 1.50 1.62
N THR A 100 9.65 0.46 1.03
CA THR A 100 9.47 -0.91 1.52
C THR A 100 10.80 -1.54 1.89
N ILE A 101 10.78 -2.30 2.98
CA ILE A 101 11.92 -3.10 3.45
C ILE A 101 11.54 -4.56 3.54
N GLU A 102 12.52 -5.43 3.42
CA GLU A 102 12.43 -6.85 3.75
C GLU A 102 13.29 -7.15 4.97
N LEU A 103 12.76 -7.98 5.86
CA LEU A 103 13.43 -8.44 7.07
C LEU A 103 13.91 -9.88 6.88
N ASP A 104 15.21 -10.10 6.95
CA ASP A 104 15.76 -11.44 6.88
C ASP A 104 15.25 -12.30 8.06
N SER A 105 15.08 -13.60 7.81
CA SER A 105 14.60 -14.55 8.82
C SER A 105 15.57 -14.74 10.00
N THR A 106 16.83 -14.37 9.84
CA THR A 106 17.86 -14.44 10.89
C THR A 106 17.77 -13.29 11.88
N LEU A 107 17.10 -12.18 11.53
CA LEU A 107 16.90 -11.07 12.45
C LEU A 107 16.18 -11.51 13.72
N ARG A 108 16.55 -10.87 14.82
CA ARG A 108 15.88 -10.99 16.11
C ARG A 108 15.29 -9.63 16.48
N ILE A 109 13.98 -9.57 16.64
CA ILE A 109 13.27 -8.33 16.98
C ILE A 109 12.71 -8.44 18.40
N LYS A 110 12.86 -7.39 19.18
CA LYS A 110 12.30 -7.30 20.55
C LYS A 110 10.79 -7.56 20.53
N GLY A 111 10.33 -8.47 21.37
CA GLY A 111 8.92 -8.87 21.44
C GLY A 111 8.49 -9.93 20.42
N GLN A 112 9.41 -10.46 19.61
CA GLN A 112 9.12 -11.50 18.61
C GLN A 112 8.44 -12.72 19.22
N GLU A 113 8.80 -13.09 20.43
CA GLU A 113 8.20 -14.20 21.18
C GLU A 113 6.72 -14.01 21.50
N ASN A 114 6.21 -12.78 21.38
CA ASN A 114 4.82 -12.41 21.60
C ASN A 114 4.06 -12.13 20.31
N ALA A 115 4.71 -12.26 19.15
CA ALA A 115 4.07 -12.04 17.86
C ALA A 115 2.80 -12.89 17.74
N TYR A 116 1.71 -12.26 17.34
CA TYR A 116 0.38 -12.87 17.16
C TYR A 116 -0.29 -13.46 18.41
N LYS A 117 0.30 -13.40 19.62
CA LYS A 117 -0.40 -13.81 20.85
C LYS A 117 -1.57 -12.90 21.17
N GLU A 118 -1.42 -11.60 20.88
CA GLU A 118 -2.52 -10.64 20.91
C GLU A 118 -2.58 -9.95 19.55
N VAL A 119 -3.72 -10.05 18.86
CA VAL A 119 -3.91 -9.35 17.59
C VAL A 119 -4.14 -7.87 17.86
N ILE A 120 -3.10 -7.06 17.72
CA ILE A 120 -3.20 -5.61 17.77
C ILE A 120 -3.82 -5.14 16.46
N LYS A 121 -5.12 -4.89 16.49
CA LYS A 121 -5.87 -4.41 15.33
C LYS A 121 -5.51 -2.98 15.04
N THR A 122 -5.01 -2.70 13.86
CA THR A 122 -4.91 -1.33 13.35
C THR A 122 -6.30 -0.86 12.95
N ALA A 123 -6.73 0.30 13.45
CA ALA A 123 -7.99 0.90 13.00
C ALA A 123 -7.92 1.17 11.49
N VAL A 124 -8.79 0.54 10.73
CA VAL A 124 -8.88 0.76 9.29
C VAL A 124 -9.91 1.85 9.04
N GLY A 125 -9.44 2.99 8.54
CA GLY A 125 -10.28 4.11 8.14
C GLY A 125 -10.94 4.84 9.31
N GLY A 126 -10.83 6.14 9.37
CA GLY A 126 -11.32 7.02 10.43
C GLY A 126 -12.85 7.09 10.62
N ALA A 127 -13.61 6.17 10.07
CA ALA A 127 -15.00 5.95 10.42
C ALA A 127 -15.07 4.84 11.46
N ALA A 128 -16.00 4.92 12.40
CA ALA A 128 -16.39 3.84 13.29
C ALA A 128 -16.87 2.65 12.44
N GLY A 129 -15.93 2.01 11.76
CA GLY A 129 -16.17 0.83 10.95
C GLY A 129 -16.59 -0.29 11.88
N VAL A 130 -17.55 -1.05 11.47
CA VAL A 130 -17.91 -2.30 12.10
C VAL A 130 -16.65 -3.15 12.17
N ILE A 131 -16.04 -3.24 13.36
CA ILE A 131 -14.94 -4.16 13.62
C ILE A 131 -15.60 -5.54 13.61
N HIS A 132 -15.56 -6.21 12.47
CA HIS A 132 -15.81 -7.64 12.46
C HIS A 132 -14.76 -8.26 13.37
N ALA A 133 -15.21 -8.95 14.42
CA ALA A 133 -14.33 -9.78 15.21
C ALA A 133 -13.71 -10.79 14.25
N VAL A 134 -12.47 -10.55 13.86
CA VAL A 134 -11.71 -11.53 13.10
C VAL A 134 -11.41 -12.63 14.09
N ASP A 135 -11.91 -13.83 13.78
CA ASP A 135 -11.41 -15.01 14.44
C ASP A 135 -9.89 -15.02 14.30
N THR A 136 -9.20 -15.17 15.42
CA THR A 136 -7.73 -15.14 15.51
C THR A 136 -7.08 -16.38 14.87
N ALA A 137 -7.83 -17.11 14.04
CA ALA A 137 -7.30 -18.24 13.29
C ALA A 137 -6.07 -17.80 12.49
N VAL A 138 -4.94 -18.42 12.79
CA VAL A 138 -3.71 -18.29 12.01
C VAL A 138 -4.03 -18.59 10.56
N THR A 139 -3.82 -17.62 9.69
CA THR A 139 -4.07 -17.81 8.26
C THR A 139 -2.89 -18.59 7.65
N ASP A 140 -3.15 -19.34 6.58
CA ASP A 140 -2.13 -20.08 5.82
C ASP A 140 -1.05 -19.18 5.19
N CYS A 141 -1.28 -17.88 5.16
CA CYS A 141 -0.36 -16.88 4.65
C CYS A 141 -0.48 -15.58 5.46
N GLN A 142 0.54 -15.30 6.26
CA GLN A 142 0.67 -14.09 7.08
C GLN A 142 2.13 -13.63 7.12
N PRO A 143 2.42 -12.38 7.48
CA PRO A 143 3.78 -11.93 7.76
C PRO A 143 4.42 -12.78 8.85
N ASN A 144 5.75 -12.90 8.84
CA ASN A 144 6.46 -13.64 9.86
C ASN A 144 6.49 -12.86 11.19
N ASP A 145 6.96 -13.53 12.24
CA ASP A 145 7.00 -12.97 13.59
C ASP A 145 7.88 -11.72 13.69
N ASN A 146 8.94 -11.61 12.88
CA ASN A 146 9.80 -10.43 12.84
C ASN A 146 9.06 -9.20 12.34
N VAL A 147 8.28 -9.35 11.26
CA VAL A 147 7.47 -8.26 10.69
C VAL A 147 6.41 -7.79 11.68
N GLU A 148 5.72 -8.72 12.34
CA GLU A 148 4.71 -8.38 13.34
C GLU A 148 5.33 -7.72 14.57
N ALA A 149 6.44 -8.25 15.08
CA ALA A 149 7.13 -7.67 16.23
C ALA A 149 7.62 -6.25 15.94
N LEU A 150 8.25 -6.03 14.76
CA LEU A 150 8.71 -4.70 14.38
C LEU A 150 7.53 -3.74 14.20
N ARG A 151 6.43 -4.19 13.59
CA ARG A 151 5.21 -3.39 13.44
C ARG A 151 4.68 -2.92 14.81
N VAL A 152 4.63 -3.81 15.77
CA VAL A 152 4.16 -3.49 17.14
C VAL A 152 5.14 -2.55 17.84
N TYR A 153 6.45 -2.79 17.69
CA TYR A 153 7.47 -1.94 18.26
C TYR A 153 7.38 -0.50 17.76
N LEU A 154 7.25 -0.34 16.44
CA LEU A 154 7.08 0.96 15.77
C LEU A 154 5.76 1.65 16.20
N LEU A 155 4.66 0.88 16.28
CA LEU A 155 3.37 1.41 16.74
C LEU A 155 3.44 1.98 18.16
N ASN A 156 4.16 1.32 19.07
CA ASN A 156 4.38 1.81 20.43
C ASN A 156 5.18 3.13 20.45
N ALA A 157 6.06 3.32 19.47
CA ALA A 157 6.79 4.56 19.24
C ALA A 157 5.97 5.60 18.42
N LYS A 158 4.66 5.36 18.18
CA LYS A 158 3.76 6.20 17.38
C LYS A 158 4.14 6.28 15.89
N ILE A 159 4.82 5.27 15.39
CA ILE A 159 5.16 5.14 13.97
C ILE A 159 4.22 4.10 13.35
N GLU A 160 3.43 4.51 12.36
CA GLU A 160 2.55 3.60 11.64
C GLU A 160 3.29 2.95 10.47
N ALA A 161 3.67 1.70 10.63
CA ALA A 161 4.19 0.84 9.56
C ALA A 161 3.24 -0.33 9.33
N ARG A 162 3.24 -0.88 8.12
CA ARG A 162 2.33 -1.97 7.74
C ARG A 162 3.07 -3.05 6.96
N PRO A 163 2.73 -4.34 7.12
CA PRO A 163 3.18 -5.34 6.18
C PRO A 163 2.81 -4.96 4.74
N VAL A 164 3.59 -5.40 3.76
CA VAL A 164 3.21 -5.30 2.36
C VAL A 164 1.91 -6.08 2.08
N TRP A 165 1.31 -5.91 0.89
CA TRP A 165 -0.01 -6.49 0.61
C TRP A 165 0.00 -8.01 0.56
N LYS A 166 -0.98 -8.62 1.24
CA LYS A 166 -1.27 -10.04 1.09
C LYS A 166 -1.62 -10.33 -0.39
N PRO A 167 -0.95 -11.31 -1.02
CA PRO A 167 -1.19 -11.63 -2.42
C PRO A 167 -2.66 -11.94 -2.72
N MET A 168 -3.16 -11.49 -3.87
CA MET A 168 -4.57 -11.62 -4.23
C MET A 168 -5.05 -13.08 -4.23
N HIS A 169 -4.26 -14.02 -4.73
CA HIS A 169 -4.59 -15.46 -4.73
C HIS A 169 -4.62 -16.07 -3.32
N LYS A 170 -4.11 -15.36 -2.31
CA LYS A 170 -4.20 -15.75 -0.89
C LYS A 170 -5.33 -15.04 -0.15
N GLN A 171 -6.05 -14.14 -0.80
CA GLN A 171 -7.25 -13.54 -0.21
C GLN A 171 -8.38 -14.57 -0.18
N PRO A 172 -9.08 -14.76 0.96
CA PRO A 172 -10.14 -15.76 1.06
C PRO A 172 -11.21 -15.67 -0.02
N VAL A 173 -11.54 -14.45 -0.46
CA VAL A 173 -12.54 -14.20 -1.50
C VAL A 173 -12.12 -14.74 -2.87
N TYR A 174 -10.83 -14.91 -3.13
CA TYR A 174 -10.28 -15.37 -4.41
C TYR A 174 -9.70 -16.78 -4.36
N LYS A 175 -9.90 -17.53 -3.28
CA LYS A 175 -9.30 -18.87 -3.09
C LYS A 175 -9.64 -19.89 -4.20
N HIS A 176 -10.70 -19.65 -4.95
CA HIS A 176 -11.14 -20.51 -6.06
C HIS A 176 -10.92 -19.86 -7.44
N ALA A 177 -10.33 -18.67 -7.50
CA ALA A 177 -10.02 -18.00 -8.76
C ALA A 177 -8.76 -18.62 -9.41
N PRO A 178 -8.70 -18.65 -10.75
CA PRO A 178 -7.47 -19.04 -11.44
C PRO A 178 -6.30 -18.15 -11.03
N ALA A 179 -5.13 -18.75 -10.81
CA ALA A 179 -3.92 -18.03 -10.43
C ALA A 179 -2.70 -18.60 -11.18
N TYR A 180 -1.85 -17.68 -11.62
CA TYR A 180 -0.55 -17.98 -12.23
C TYR A 180 0.53 -17.43 -11.31
N VAL A 181 1.11 -18.27 -10.49
CA VAL A 181 1.99 -17.86 -9.39
C VAL A 181 3.29 -18.65 -9.38
N ASN A 182 4.35 -18.02 -8.91
CA ASN A 182 5.68 -18.64 -8.75
C ASN A 182 6.21 -18.56 -7.31
N GLY A 183 5.38 -18.11 -6.34
CA GLY A 183 5.73 -18.01 -4.92
C GLY A 183 6.43 -16.71 -4.51
N VAL A 184 6.89 -15.87 -5.43
CA VAL A 184 7.65 -14.64 -5.12
C VAL A 184 6.82 -13.66 -4.29
N SER A 185 5.57 -13.39 -4.68
CA SER A 185 4.71 -12.47 -3.94
C SER A 185 4.38 -12.93 -2.52
N GLU A 186 4.27 -14.25 -2.31
CA GLU A 186 4.09 -14.81 -0.96
C GLU A 186 5.37 -14.68 -0.13
N ALA A 187 6.53 -14.90 -0.74
CA ALA A 187 7.82 -14.76 -0.07
C ALA A 187 8.03 -13.30 0.40
N ILE A 188 7.80 -12.34 -0.49
CA ILE A 188 7.90 -10.91 -0.16
C ILE A 188 6.89 -10.52 0.92
N PHE A 189 5.64 -10.98 0.84
CA PHE A 189 4.61 -10.69 1.85
C PHE A 189 5.01 -11.18 3.26
N LYS A 190 5.70 -12.30 3.35
CA LYS A 190 6.14 -12.86 4.64
C LYS A 190 7.16 -12.00 5.36
N VAL A 191 7.99 -11.27 4.63
CA VAL A 191 9.15 -10.55 5.17
C VAL A 191 9.06 -9.03 4.96
N GLY A 192 8.11 -8.57 4.15
CA GLY A 192 8.04 -7.20 3.67
C GLY A 192 7.23 -6.28 4.57
N MET A 193 7.73 -5.05 4.75
CA MET A 193 7.07 -3.97 5.48
C MET A 193 7.16 -2.65 4.74
N CYS A 194 6.06 -1.89 4.76
CA CYS A 194 6.01 -0.51 4.28
C CYS A 194 6.31 0.45 5.43
N LEU A 195 7.24 1.37 5.19
CA LEU A 195 7.61 2.46 6.09
C LEU A 195 6.90 3.76 5.71
N PRO A 196 6.73 4.71 6.64
CA PRO A 196 6.16 6.02 6.33
C PRO A 196 6.96 6.73 5.23
N ALA A 197 6.27 7.20 4.19
CA ALA A 197 6.87 7.88 3.04
C ALA A 197 5.98 9.02 2.50
N GLY A 198 5.00 9.47 3.28
CA GLY A 198 4.06 10.50 2.87
C GLY A 198 4.72 11.88 2.66
N PRO A 199 4.03 12.82 2.01
CA PRO A 199 4.59 14.13 1.66
C PRO A 199 4.95 15.01 2.87
N TYR A 200 4.53 14.63 4.05
CA TYR A 200 4.83 15.33 5.31
C TYR A 200 5.97 14.70 6.12
N VAL A 201 6.48 13.54 5.68
CA VAL A 201 7.61 12.87 6.32
C VAL A 201 8.89 13.63 6.01
N ASN A 202 9.50 14.26 6.99
CA ASN A 202 10.74 15.00 6.83
C ASN A 202 11.98 14.15 7.17
N ASN A 203 13.18 14.73 7.00
CA ASN A 203 14.43 14.01 7.24
C ASN A 203 14.60 13.56 8.70
N ASP A 204 14.11 14.34 9.66
CA ASP A 204 14.22 13.99 11.08
C ASP A 204 13.24 12.88 11.44
N ASP A 205 12.06 12.86 10.83
CA ASP A 205 11.13 11.75 10.95
C ASP A 205 11.76 10.45 10.43
N VAL A 206 12.41 10.47 9.26
CA VAL A 206 13.10 9.29 8.72
C VAL A 206 14.21 8.82 9.64
N ARG A 207 15.04 9.74 10.17
CA ARG A 207 16.09 9.40 11.16
C ARG A 207 15.51 8.77 12.40
N TYR A 208 14.42 9.33 12.93
CA TYR A 208 13.72 8.79 14.10
C TYR A 208 13.17 7.38 13.84
N ILE A 209 12.55 7.17 12.67
CA ILE A 209 12.02 5.86 12.27
C ILE A 209 13.17 4.83 12.19
N VAL A 210 14.26 5.18 11.50
CA VAL A 210 15.42 4.29 11.34
C VAL A 210 16.08 3.99 12.68
N GLN A 211 16.25 4.99 13.54
CA GLN A 211 16.79 4.79 14.88
C GLN A 211 15.90 3.81 15.68
N THR A 212 14.59 3.98 15.62
CA THR A 212 13.65 3.09 16.29
C THR A 212 13.71 1.66 15.75
N ILE A 213 13.91 1.50 14.43
CA ILE A 213 14.13 0.18 13.81
C ILE A 213 15.42 -0.45 14.36
N LYS A 214 16.54 0.29 14.36
CA LYS A 214 17.83 -0.19 14.89
C LYS A 214 17.71 -0.60 16.36
N GLU A 215 16.99 0.16 17.16
CA GLU A 215 16.73 -0.16 18.59
C GLU A 215 15.84 -1.39 18.80
N ALA A 216 14.98 -1.72 17.83
CA ALA A 216 14.14 -2.91 17.90
C ALA A 216 14.93 -4.20 17.67
N ILE A 217 16.07 -4.13 16.97
CA ILE A 217 16.92 -5.28 16.65
C ILE A 217 17.70 -5.68 17.91
N ILE A 218 17.70 -6.98 18.21
CA ILE A 218 18.54 -7.55 19.27
C ILE A 218 19.89 -7.88 18.66
N THR A 219 20.92 -7.15 19.04
CA THR A 219 22.32 -7.50 18.76
C THR A 219 22.81 -8.44 19.85
N GLU A 220 23.42 -9.57 19.45
CA GLU A 220 24.08 -10.49 20.38
C GLU A 220 25.23 -9.84 21.13
#